data_0d756f21be27c810f5e674f5c208201e
#
_entry.id   0d756f21be27c810f5e674f5c208201e
#
_cell.length_a   1.000
_cell.length_b   1.000
_cell.length_c   1.000
_cell.angle_alpha   90.00
_cell.angle_beta   90.00
_cell.angle_gamma   90.00
#
_symmetry.space_group_name_H-M   'P 1'
#
loop_
_entity.id
_entity.type
_entity.pdbx_description
1 polymer ?
#
loop_
_entity_poly.entity_id
_entity_poly.type
_entity_poly.pdbx_seq_one_letter_code
_entity_poly.pdbx_strand_id
1 'polypeptide(L)'
;MAKNSKRPKEYLFVDGYNIINSWERFSGLKKAYLEEARNELIDIMTEYKHYSGIEIIIVFDAHLVKGNYGTVENYNGLKVVYTKENETADQYIEKKLDEIGRIKKVRVATSDWMEQQIILGRGGTRISARELEVEIFNEKKLIKRKRTTENKKNDLLLGRLDEKTIEKLNKLMGKNE
;
A
#
# COMPACT_ATOMS: atom_id res chain seq x y z
N MET A 1 11.29 -29.60 10.24
CA MET A 1 10.21 -28.94 9.47
C MET A 1 9.99 -27.54 10.04
N ALA A 2 10.45 -26.51 9.36
CA ALA A 2 10.24 -25.14 9.79
C ALA A 2 8.75 -24.81 9.62
N LYS A 3 8.05 -24.57 10.74
CA LYS A 3 6.70 -24.00 10.74
C LYS A 3 6.80 -22.62 10.10
N ASN A 4 6.34 -22.51 8.86
CA ASN A 4 6.09 -21.24 8.18
C ASN A 4 4.99 -20.52 8.98
N SER A 5 5.37 -19.78 10.01
CA SER A 5 4.44 -18.92 10.74
C SER A 5 4.07 -17.77 9.78
N LYS A 6 3.01 -17.97 9.00
CA LYS A 6 2.39 -16.89 8.24
C LYS A 6 2.09 -15.78 9.25
N ARG A 7 2.81 -14.66 9.15
CA ARG A 7 2.46 -13.45 9.90
C ARG A 7 0.96 -13.20 9.72
N PRO A 8 0.22 -12.86 10.78
CA PRO A 8 -1.20 -12.55 10.63
C PRO A 8 -1.34 -11.44 9.58
N LYS A 9 -2.22 -11.66 8.60
CA LYS A 9 -2.48 -10.66 7.56
C LYS A 9 -2.93 -9.36 8.23
N GLU A 10 -2.20 -8.31 7.96
CA GLU A 10 -2.55 -6.95 8.37
C GLU A 10 -3.33 -6.29 7.24
N TYR A 11 -4.39 -5.58 7.59
CA TYR A 11 -5.24 -4.84 6.66
C TYR A 11 -5.07 -3.34 6.90
N LEU A 12 -4.95 -2.60 5.82
CA LEU A 12 -4.96 -1.14 5.83
C LEU A 12 -6.11 -0.64 4.95
N PHE A 13 -7.11 -0.04 5.56
CA PHE A 13 -8.11 0.74 4.85
C PHE A 13 -7.62 2.17 4.71
N VAL A 14 -7.82 2.73 3.53
CA VAL A 14 -7.40 4.10 3.21
C VAL A 14 -8.62 4.86 2.74
N ASP A 15 -9.02 5.89 3.46
CA ASP A 15 -9.97 6.87 2.95
C ASP A 15 -9.29 7.69 1.86
N GLY A 16 -9.58 7.36 0.60
CA GLY A 16 -8.85 7.88 -0.54
C GLY A 16 -8.90 9.40 -0.66
N TYR A 17 -10.09 9.99 -0.52
CA TYR A 17 -10.20 11.45 -0.64
C TYR A 17 -9.68 12.21 0.57
N ASN A 18 -9.78 11.63 1.76
CA ASN A 18 -9.18 12.20 2.94
C ASN A 18 -7.64 12.28 2.79
N ILE A 19 -7.02 11.22 2.29
CA ILE A 19 -5.57 11.20 2.02
C ILE A 19 -5.20 12.18 0.91
N ILE A 20 -5.92 12.20 -0.21
CA ILE A 20 -5.68 13.15 -1.31
C ILE A 20 -5.76 14.60 -0.82
N ASN A 21 -6.75 14.93 -0.01
CA ASN A 21 -6.91 16.28 0.55
C ASN A 21 -5.84 16.65 1.58
N SER A 22 -5.23 15.66 2.22
CA SER A 22 -4.26 15.88 3.31
C SER A 22 -2.81 15.93 2.83
N TRP A 23 -2.47 15.24 1.74
CA TRP A 23 -1.09 15.20 1.26
C TRP A 23 -0.75 16.43 0.42
N GLU A 24 0.35 17.10 0.76
CA GLU A 24 0.79 18.33 0.11
C GLU A 24 1.04 18.15 -1.40
N ARG A 25 1.48 16.97 -1.83
CA ARG A 25 1.70 16.65 -3.23
C ARG A 25 0.45 16.78 -4.11
N PHE A 26 -0.73 16.71 -3.53
CA PHE A 26 -2.02 16.89 -4.22
C PHE A 26 -2.61 18.30 -4.06
N SER A 27 -1.98 19.18 -3.27
CA SER A 27 -2.52 20.49 -2.88
C SER A 27 -2.79 21.45 -4.07
N GLY A 28 -2.13 21.26 -5.19
CA GLY A 28 -2.33 22.07 -6.40
C GLY A 28 -3.41 21.55 -7.36
N LEU A 29 -3.97 20.37 -7.10
CA LEU A 29 -4.94 19.73 -7.97
C LEU A 29 -6.34 20.30 -7.74
N LYS A 30 -6.89 20.97 -8.75
CA LYS A 30 -8.29 21.42 -8.75
C LYS A 30 -9.23 20.20 -8.82
N LYS A 31 -10.50 20.39 -8.44
CA LYS A 31 -11.54 19.32 -8.55
C LYS A 31 -11.61 18.65 -9.93
N ALA A 32 -11.20 19.35 -11.00
CA ALA A 32 -11.13 18.82 -12.37
C ALA A 32 -10.09 17.69 -12.54
N TYR A 33 -9.11 17.57 -11.64
CA TYR A 33 -8.02 16.58 -11.70
C TYR A 33 -8.11 15.49 -10.61
N LEU A 34 -9.29 15.29 -10.03
CA LEU A 34 -9.50 14.27 -9.00
C LEU A 34 -9.22 12.85 -9.52
N GLU A 35 -9.45 12.60 -10.79
CA GLU A 35 -9.14 11.31 -11.41
C GLU A 35 -7.64 11.04 -11.44
N GLU A 36 -6.86 12.04 -11.81
CA GLU A 36 -5.40 11.97 -11.80
C GLU A 36 -4.86 11.77 -10.38
N ALA A 37 -5.40 12.47 -9.39
CA ALA A 37 -5.03 12.31 -8.00
C ALA A 37 -5.37 10.89 -7.46
N ARG A 38 -6.53 10.34 -7.86
CA ARG A 38 -6.88 8.96 -7.53
C ARG A 38 -5.88 7.97 -8.13
N ASN A 39 -5.57 8.12 -9.41
CA ASN A 39 -4.63 7.24 -10.11
C ASN A 39 -3.24 7.28 -9.47
N GLU A 40 -2.74 8.48 -9.15
CA GLU A 40 -1.45 8.64 -8.47
C GLU A 40 -1.48 8.01 -7.06
N LEU A 41 -2.55 8.18 -6.28
CA LEU A 41 -2.68 7.53 -4.99
C LEU A 41 -2.70 5.99 -5.12
N ILE A 42 -3.41 5.46 -6.11
CA ILE A 42 -3.48 4.02 -6.40
C ILE A 42 -2.08 3.49 -6.72
N ASP A 43 -1.31 4.20 -7.54
CA ASP A 43 0.07 3.80 -7.89
C ASP A 43 0.99 3.77 -6.67
N ILE A 44 0.95 4.82 -5.83
CA ILE A 44 1.73 4.90 -4.59
C ILE A 44 1.38 3.74 -3.66
N MET A 45 0.09 3.47 -3.46
CA MET A 45 -0.36 2.42 -2.55
C MET A 45 -0.12 1.01 -3.10
N THR A 46 -0.13 0.85 -4.42
CA THR A 46 0.26 -0.41 -5.08
C THR A 46 1.74 -0.71 -4.85
N GLU A 47 2.61 0.29 -5.02
CA GLU A 47 4.03 0.17 -4.73
C GLU A 47 4.26 -0.16 -3.24
N TYR A 48 3.58 0.55 -2.34
CA TYR A 48 3.68 0.31 -0.91
C TYR A 48 3.20 -1.08 -0.49
N LYS A 49 2.09 -1.57 -1.05
CA LYS A 49 1.60 -2.93 -0.83
C LYS A 49 2.65 -3.97 -1.22
N HIS A 50 3.32 -3.76 -2.36
CA HIS A 50 4.37 -4.66 -2.84
C HIS A 50 5.55 -4.77 -1.86
N TYR A 51 5.88 -3.67 -1.20
CA TYR A 51 7.00 -3.63 -0.26
C TYR A 51 6.63 -4.16 1.13
N SER A 52 5.48 -3.75 1.64
CA SER A 52 5.05 -4.03 3.02
C SER A 52 4.44 -5.42 3.18
N GLY A 53 3.86 -5.97 2.11
CA GLY A 53 3.08 -7.21 2.16
C GLY A 53 1.75 -7.08 2.90
N ILE A 54 1.30 -5.85 3.19
CA ILE A 54 0.03 -5.54 3.84
C ILE A 54 -1.11 -5.64 2.84
N GLU A 55 -2.28 -6.12 3.25
CA GLU A 55 -3.48 -6.06 2.43
C GLU A 55 -4.07 -4.65 2.47
N ILE A 56 -4.05 -3.95 1.33
CA ILE A 56 -4.48 -2.56 1.24
C ILE A 56 -5.79 -2.46 0.47
N ILE A 57 -6.73 -1.70 1.02
CA ILE A 57 -8.02 -1.38 0.41
C ILE A 57 -8.18 0.14 0.43
N ILE A 58 -8.22 0.76 -0.75
CA ILE A 58 -8.56 2.17 -0.87
C ILE A 58 -10.07 2.27 -1.06
N VAL A 59 -10.70 3.17 -0.33
CA VAL A 59 -12.13 3.44 -0.42
C VAL A 59 -12.32 4.87 -0.92
N PHE A 60 -13.02 5.01 -2.02
CA PHE A 60 -13.42 6.30 -2.57
C PHE A 60 -14.92 6.47 -2.45
N ASP A 61 -15.32 7.62 -2.00
CA ASP A 61 -16.72 8.02 -1.95
C ASP A 61 -17.27 8.22 -3.37
N ALA A 62 -18.27 7.44 -3.73
CA ALA A 62 -18.74 7.35 -5.11
C ALA A 62 -19.47 8.61 -5.60
N HIS A 63 -19.97 9.48 -4.69
CA HIS A 63 -20.64 10.73 -5.10
C HIS A 63 -19.70 11.70 -5.84
N LEU A 64 -18.37 11.50 -5.69
CA LEU A 64 -17.35 12.25 -6.41
C LEU A 64 -16.87 11.56 -7.71
N VAL A 65 -17.45 10.39 -8.04
CA VAL A 65 -17.05 9.59 -9.21
C VAL A 65 -18.27 9.26 -10.06
N LYS A 66 -18.36 9.84 -11.24
CA LYS A 66 -19.49 9.57 -12.14
C LYS A 66 -19.44 8.10 -12.63
N GLY A 67 -20.50 7.36 -12.38
CA GLY A 67 -20.76 6.07 -13.00
C GLY A 67 -20.17 4.82 -12.32
N ASN A 68 -19.42 4.95 -11.24
CA ASN A 68 -18.73 3.82 -10.56
C ASN A 68 -19.32 3.45 -9.20
N TYR A 69 -20.61 3.60 -9.01
CA TYR A 69 -21.25 3.29 -7.73
C TYR A 69 -21.18 1.79 -7.40
N GLY A 70 -20.69 1.46 -6.21
CA GLY A 70 -20.67 0.11 -5.67
C GLY A 70 -19.71 -0.84 -6.38
N THR A 71 -18.72 -0.31 -7.11
CA THR A 71 -17.74 -1.13 -7.84
C THR A 71 -16.50 -1.42 -7.01
N VAL A 72 -15.90 -2.58 -7.27
CA VAL A 72 -14.63 -2.99 -6.68
C VAL A 72 -13.67 -3.33 -7.81
N GLU A 73 -12.57 -2.62 -7.87
CA GLU A 73 -11.52 -2.82 -8.87
C GLU A 73 -10.28 -3.43 -8.22
N ASN A 74 -9.47 -4.13 -9.01
CA ASN A 74 -8.23 -4.75 -8.54
C ASN A 74 -7.05 -4.25 -9.38
N TYR A 75 -6.12 -3.55 -8.75
CA TYR A 75 -4.90 -3.04 -9.36
C TYR A 75 -3.68 -3.81 -8.80
N ASN A 76 -3.22 -4.83 -9.52
CA ASN A 76 -2.06 -5.63 -9.10
C ASN A 76 -2.17 -6.18 -7.65
N GLY A 77 -3.38 -6.60 -7.27
CA GLY A 77 -3.67 -7.10 -5.93
C GLY A 77 -4.10 -6.04 -4.92
N LEU A 78 -3.97 -4.76 -5.22
CA LEU A 78 -4.57 -3.66 -4.46
C LEU A 78 -6.07 -3.59 -4.77
N LYS A 79 -6.91 -3.52 -3.75
CA LYS A 79 -8.36 -3.33 -3.92
C LYS A 79 -8.71 -1.86 -3.86
N VAL A 80 -9.46 -1.40 -4.83
CA VAL A 80 -10.06 -0.06 -4.86
C VAL A 80 -11.57 -0.22 -4.84
N VAL A 81 -12.21 0.38 -3.87
CA VAL A 81 -13.67 0.32 -3.65
C VAL A 81 -14.24 1.69 -3.91
N TYR A 82 -15.25 1.76 -4.74
CA TYR A 82 -16.13 2.91 -4.89
C TYR A 82 -17.43 2.58 -4.16
N THR A 83 -17.80 3.42 -3.19
CA THR A 83 -18.96 3.16 -2.34
C THR A 83 -20.27 3.13 -3.14
N LYS A 84 -21.31 2.60 -2.53
CA LYS A 84 -22.65 2.64 -3.14
C LYS A 84 -23.21 4.07 -3.14
N GLU A 85 -24.23 4.30 -3.93
CA GLU A 85 -25.01 5.52 -3.84
C GLU A 85 -25.54 5.70 -2.41
N ASN A 86 -25.35 6.90 -1.84
CA ASN A 86 -25.67 7.23 -0.43
C ASN A 86 -24.85 6.50 0.65
N GLU A 87 -23.76 5.85 0.30
CA GLU A 87 -22.78 5.29 1.25
C GLU A 87 -21.51 6.12 1.23
N THR A 88 -21.02 6.57 2.37
CA THR A 88 -19.73 7.27 2.48
C THR A 88 -18.58 6.27 2.63
N ALA A 89 -17.35 6.74 2.38
CA ALA A 89 -16.16 5.93 2.61
C ALA A 89 -16.07 5.47 4.08
N ASP A 90 -16.38 6.35 5.01
CA ASP A 90 -16.40 6.07 6.46
C ASP A 90 -17.38 4.97 6.81
N GLN A 91 -18.62 5.06 6.33
CA GLN A 91 -19.63 4.03 6.57
C GLN A 91 -19.20 2.66 6.04
N TYR A 92 -18.57 2.63 4.87
CA TYR A 92 -18.03 1.40 4.32
C TYR A 92 -16.91 0.83 5.20
N ILE A 93 -15.96 1.67 5.63
CA ILE A 93 -14.84 1.28 6.49
C ILE A 93 -15.33 0.79 7.84
N GLU A 94 -16.27 1.51 8.48
CA GLU A 94 -16.90 1.11 9.75
C GLU A 94 -17.52 -0.28 9.65
N LYS A 95 -18.31 -0.53 8.61
CA LYS A 95 -18.91 -1.83 8.36
C LYS A 95 -17.88 -2.94 8.23
N LYS A 96 -16.76 -2.67 7.55
CA LYS A 96 -15.66 -3.63 7.43
C LYS A 96 -14.93 -3.86 8.75
N LEU A 97 -14.78 -2.83 9.56
CA LEU A 97 -14.23 -2.97 10.91
C LEU A 97 -15.13 -3.85 11.81
N ASP A 98 -16.44 -3.73 11.72
CA ASP A 98 -17.36 -4.61 12.45
C ASP A 98 -17.18 -6.09 12.04
N GLU A 99 -16.94 -6.33 10.76
CA GLU A 99 -16.74 -7.68 10.23
C GLU A 99 -15.41 -8.31 10.67
N ILE A 100 -14.32 -7.56 10.66
CA ILE A 100 -12.96 -8.12 10.80
C ILE A 100 -12.06 -7.45 11.84
N GLY A 101 -12.42 -6.28 12.38
CA GLY A 101 -11.54 -5.45 13.21
C GLY A 101 -11.08 -6.13 14.50
N ARG A 102 -11.89 -7.02 15.07
CA ARG A 102 -11.54 -7.80 16.29
C ARG A 102 -10.82 -9.12 16.00
N ILE A 103 -10.83 -9.56 14.75
CA ILE A 103 -10.28 -10.87 14.33
C ILE A 103 -8.94 -10.69 13.63
N LYS A 104 -8.75 -9.57 12.97
CA LYS A 104 -7.57 -9.23 12.17
C LYS A 104 -6.91 -7.96 12.70
N LYS A 105 -5.63 -7.80 12.39
CA LYS A 105 -4.96 -6.52 12.63
C LYS A 105 -5.39 -5.55 11.53
N VAL A 106 -6.18 -4.55 11.88
CA VAL A 106 -6.73 -3.58 10.95
C VAL A 106 -6.28 -2.18 11.33
N ARG A 107 -5.73 -1.47 10.35
CA ARG A 107 -5.45 -0.04 10.43
C ARG A 107 -6.34 0.73 9.47
N VAL A 108 -6.68 1.96 9.82
CA VAL A 108 -7.44 2.89 8.99
C VAL A 108 -6.67 4.19 8.83
N ALA A 109 -6.37 4.55 7.59
CA ALA A 109 -5.70 5.79 7.26
C ALA A 109 -6.75 6.88 6.99
N THR A 110 -6.89 7.77 7.95
CA THR A 110 -7.76 8.95 7.89
C THR A 110 -7.18 10.07 8.73
N SER A 111 -7.40 11.32 8.34
CA SER A 111 -7.06 12.50 9.14
C SER A 111 -8.23 12.99 9.96
N ASP A 112 -9.41 12.38 9.85
CA ASP A 112 -10.57 12.77 10.63
C ASP A 112 -10.40 12.31 12.08
N TRP A 113 -10.42 13.30 13.00
CA TRP A 113 -10.32 13.05 14.42
C TRP A 113 -11.57 12.35 14.98
N MET A 114 -12.75 12.70 14.47
CA MET A 114 -14.01 12.16 14.96
C MET A 114 -14.13 10.65 14.73
N GLU A 115 -13.58 10.17 13.63
CA GLU A 115 -13.56 8.75 13.30
C GLU A 115 -12.65 7.93 14.21
N GLN A 116 -11.64 8.53 14.81
CA GLN A 116 -10.67 7.80 15.63
C GLN A 116 -11.34 6.99 16.75
N GLN A 117 -12.33 7.54 17.43
CA GLN A 117 -13.03 6.87 18.53
C GLN A 117 -13.84 5.66 18.01
N ILE A 118 -14.46 5.81 16.86
CA ILE A 118 -15.23 4.76 16.21
C ILE A 118 -14.31 3.62 15.79
N ILE A 119 -13.18 3.93 15.15
CA ILE A 119 -12.18 2.96 14.71
C ILE A 119 -11.67 2.14 15.90
N LEU A 120 -11.27 2.80 17.00
CA LEU A 120 -10.78 2.14 18.20
C LEU A 120 -11.86 1.27 18.86
N GLY A 121 -13.08 1.77 18.98
CA GLY A 121 -14.20 1.02 19.53
C GLY A 121 -14.55 -0.26 18.77
N ARG A 122 -14.27 -0.30 17.47
CA ARG A 122 -14.49 -1.45 16.59
C ARG A 122 -13.27 -2.36 16.42
N GLY A 123 -12.19 -2.10 17.18
CA GLY A 123 -10.98 -2.95 17.20
C GLY A 123 -9.95 -2.63 16.12
N GLY A 124 -10.09 -1.50 15.44
CA GLY A 124 -9.09 -0.98 14.50
C GLY A 124 -8.10 -0.03 15.17
N THR A 125 -7.06 0.32 14.45
CA THR A 125 -6.08 1.35 14.84
C THR A 125 -6.05 2.44 13.76
N ARG A 126 -6.10 3.69 14.17
CA ARG A 126 -5.98 4.82 13.24
C ARG A 126 -4.50 5.09 12.90
N ILE A 127 -4.26 5.45 11.65
CA ILE A 127 -3.03 6.10 11.19
C ILE A 127 -3.39 7.39 10.48
N SER A 128 -2.76 8.50 10.83
CA SER A 128 -3.00 9.78 10.15
C SER A 128 -2.41 9.78 8.74
N ALA A 129 -2.88 10.67 7.87
CA ALA A 129 -2.35 10.82 6.52
C ALA A 129 -0.85 11.12 6.52
N ARG A 130 -0.37 11.94 7.45
CA ARG A 130 1.05 12.27 7.60
C ARG A 130 1.88 11.08 8.05
N GLU A 131 1.40 10.32 9.03
CA GLU A 131 2.08 9.10 9.51
C GLU A 131 2.19 8.07 8.40
N LEU A 132 1.13 7.88 7.60
CA LEU A 132 1.14 7.00 6.45
C LEU A 132 2.18 7.44 5.40
N GLU A 133 2.25 8.73 5.09
CA GLU A 133 3.22 9.26 4.13
C GLU A 133 4.66 9.01 4.58
N VAL A 134 4.95 9.25 5.87
CA VAL A 134 6.27 8.98 6.47
C VAL A 134 6.59 7.49 6.46
N GLU A 135 5.63 6.62 6.75
CA GLU A 135 5.81 5.17 6.74
C GLU A 135 6.17 4.69 5.32
N ILE A 136 5.42 5.11 4.30
CA ILE A 136 5.68 4.79 2.89
C ILE A 136 7.09 5.25 2.47
N PHE A 137 7.46 6.47 2.82
CA PHE A 137 8.79 7.01 2.51
C PHE A 137 9.92 6.20 3.15
N ASN A 138 9.76 5.83 4.42
CA ASN A 138 10.77 5.07 5.15
C ASN A 138 10.93 3.65 4.58
N GLU A 139 9.84 2.97 4.27
CA GLU A 139 9.88 1.63 3.64
C GLU A 139 10.60 1.68 2.28
N LYS A 140 10.27 2.65 1.45
CA LYS A 140 10.93 2.85 0.14
C LYS A 140 12.44 3.10 0.30
N LYS A 141 12.84 3.88 1.31
CA LYS A 141 14.25 4.16 1.62
C LYS A 141 15.00 2.91 2.11
N LEU A 142 14.37 2.11 2.95
CA LEU A 142 14.95 0.86 3.46
C LEU A 142 15.23 -0.13 2.32
N ILE A 143 14.31 -0.26 1.38
CA ILE A 143 14.46 -1.16 0.23
C ILE A 143 15.57 -0.72 -0.70
N LYS A 144 15.65 0.59 -1.00
CA LYS A 144 16.75 1.13 -1.78
C LYS A 144 18.11 0.82 -1.14
N ARG A 145 18.23 0.96 0.19
CA ARG A 145 19.47 0.64 0.91
C ARG A 145 19.81 -0.85 0.84
N LYS A 146 18.83 -1.75 1.02
CA LYS A 146 19.04 -3.20 0.93
C LYS A 146 19.55 -3.59 -0.46
N ARG A 147 18.91 -3.11 -1.53
CA ARG A 147 19.32 -3.37 -2.93
C ARG A 147 20.75 -2.88 -3.21
N THR A 148 21.10 -1.68 -2.73
CA THR A 148 22.46 -1.13 -2.90
C THR A 148 23.49 -1.97 -2.16
N THR A 149 23.17 -2.48 -0.97
CA THR A 149 24.07 -3.33 -0.17
C THR A 149 24.24 -4.71 -0.81
N GLU A 150 23.17 -5.30 -1.35
CA GLU A 150 23.21 -6.59 -2.05
C GLU A 150 24.02 -6.48 -3.35
N ASN A 151 23.83 -5.42 -4.13
CA ASN A 151 24.61 -5.20 -5.34
C ASN A 151 26.11 -5.03 -5.02
N LYS A 152 26.47 -4.26 -3.99
CA LYS A 152 27.87 -4.13 -3.56
C LYS A 152 28.47 -5.45 -3.08
N LYS A 153 27.69 -6.30 -2.38
CA LYS A 153 28.16 -7.64 -2.01
C LYS A 153 28.37 -8.54 -3.20
N ASN A 154 27.47 -8.49 -4.18
CA ASN A 154 27.59 -9.27 -5.42
C ASN A 154 28.79 -8.82 -6.25
N ASP A 155 29.01 -7.51 -6.38
CA ASP A 155 30.20 -6.96 -7.08
C ASP A 155 31.50 -7.35 -6.38
N LEU A 156 31.54 -7.33 -5.04
CA LEU A 156 32.70 -7.78 -4.26
C LEU A 156 32.95 -9.29 -4.39
N LEU A 157 31.89 -10.09 -4.49
CA LEU A 157 32.00 -11.55 -4.70
C LEU A 157 32.48 -11.85 -6.12
N LEU A 158 31.93 -11.17 -7.12
CA LEU A 158 32.35 -11.31 -8.52
C LEU A 158 33.80 -10.86 -8.72
N GLY A 159 34.23 -9.78 -8.08
CA GLY A 159 35.60 -9.30 -8.13
C GLY A 159 36.64 -10.20 -7.42
N ARG A 160 36.19 -11.19 -6.64
CA ARG A 160 37.05 -12.20 -5.99
C ARG A 160 37.09 -13.54 -6.74
N LEU A 161 36.25 -13.71 -7.75
CA LEU A 161 36.20 -14.91 -8.60
C LEU A 161 37.19 -14.75 -9.73
N ASP A 162 38.00 -15.80 -9.97
CA ASP A 162 38.84 -15.87 -11.14
C ASP A 162 38.00 -16.03 -12.42
N GLU A 163 38.54 -15.61 -13.56
CA GLU A 163 37.83 -15.65 -14.87
C GLU A 163 37.24 -17.02 -15.18
N LYS A 164 37.95 -18.11 -14.85
CA LYS A 164 37.50 -19.49 -15.07
C LYS A 164 36.25 -19.84 -14.25
N THR A 165 36.13 -19.30 -13.05
CA THR A 165 34.96 -19.51 -12.18
C THR A 165 33.78 -18.69 -12.67
N ILE A 166 34.01 -17.50 -13.18
CA ILE A 166 32.96 -16.64 -13.79
C ILE A 166 32.39 -17.30 -15.04
N GLU A 167 33.25 -17.86 -15.92
CA GLU A 167 32.80 -18.60 -17.12
C GLU A 167 31.96 -19.83 -16.77
N LYS A 168 32.35 -20.60 -15.76
CA LYS A 168 31.57 -21.75 -15.28
C LYS A 168 30.20 -21.34 -14.73
N LEU A 169 30.13 -20.27 -13.97
CA LEU A 169 28.87 -19.72 -13.45
C LEU A 169 27.94 -19.23 -14.57
N ASN A 170 28.47 -18.54 -15.56
CA ASN A 170 27.69 -18.06 -16.71
C ASN A 170 27.14 -19.23 -17.54
N LYS A 171 27.93 -20.31 -17.74
CA LYS A 171 27.47 -21.53 -18.38
C LYS A 171 26.36 -22.24 -17.60
N LEU A 172 26.44 -22.28 -16.26
CA LEU A 172 25.43 -22.89 -15.40
C LEU A 172 24.15 -22.10 -15.36
N MET A 173 24.20 -20.77 -15.48
CA MET A 173 23.05 -19.88 -15.47
C MET A 173 22.37 -19.70 -16.84
N GLY A 174 22.79 -20.44 -17.87
CA GLY A 174 22.14 -20.44 -19.19
C GLY A 174 22.22 -19.13 -19.96
N LYS A 175 23.16 -18.24 -19.62
CA LYS A 175 23.50 -17.09 -20.44
C LYS A 175 24.54 -17.48 -21.47
N ASN A 176 24.08 -18.18 -22.50
CA ASN A 176 24.81 -18.24 -23.78
C ASN A 176 24.28 -17.10 -24.64
N GLU A 177 25.20 -16.26 -25.12
CA GLU A 177 24.94 -15.41 -26.28
C GLU A 177 24.49 -16.23 -27.48
#